data_e6f936610d958f9193ebd202f643190b
#
_entry.id   e6f936610d958f9193ebd202f643190b
#
_cell.length_a   1.000
_cell.length_b   1.000
_cell.length_c   1.000
_cell.angle_alpha   90.00
_cell.angle_beta   90.00
_cell.angle_gamma   90.00
#
_symmetry.space_group_name_H-M   'P 1'
#
loop_
_entity.id
_entity.type
_entity.pdbx_description
1 polymer ?
#
loop_
_entity_poly.entity_id
_entity_poly.type
_entity_poly.pdbx_seq_one_letter_code
_entity_poly.pdbx_strand_id
1 'polypeptide(L)'
;MINVTVDLGNYSIKYAVQNIGSFSSRISTQFNPNPEAYDRIQIENETTYIGVGEYDRQFSKVEKNYLPSLLFAITEATNESDINLCLLLPLVQMNNSSKFINKLKNTSFNFLVNGVPRTININKVVVLGEGFISQYMLENNKDGK
;
A
#
# COMPACT_ATOMS: atom_id res chain seq x y z
N MET A 1 9.03 -16.66 0.82
CA MET A 1 8.11 -15.51 1.13
C MET A 1 8.72 -14.23 0.59
N ILE A 2 7.92 -13.43 -0.10
CA ILE A 2 8.44 -12.27 -0.82
C ILE A 2 8.40 -11.01 0.06
N ASN A 3 9.38 -10.12 -0.12
CA ASN A 3 9.42 -8.82 0.57
C ASN A 3 8.88 -7.74 -0.35
N VAL A 4 7.84 -7.04 0.09
CA VAL A 4 7.21 -5.96 -0.66
C VAL A 4 7.48 -4.63 0.03
N THR A 5 7.95 -3.66 -0.74
CA THR A 5 8.19 -2.30 -0.23
C THR A 5 7.09 -1.38 -0.75
N VAL A 6 6.45 -0.65 0.17
CA VAL A 6 5.42 0.33 -0.17
C VAL A 6 5.72 1.65 0.53
N ASP A 7 5.74 2.73 -0.26
CA ASP A 7 5.89 4.10 0.22
C ASP A 7 4.53 4.79 0.19
N LEU A 8 3.99 5.08 1.37
CA LEU A 8 2.69 5.77 1.51
C LEU A 8 2.91 7.29 1.51
N GLY A 9 3.20 7.84 0.34
CA GLY A 9 3.38 9.28 0.18
C GLY A 9 2.06 10.05 0.25
N ASN A 10 2.14 11.37 0.44
CA ASN A 10 0.96 12.23 0.48
C ASN A 10 0.32 12.43 -0.89
N TYR A 11 1.10 12.38 -1.95
CA TYR A 11 0.64 12.62 -3.32
C TYR A 11 0.70 11.39 -4.20
N SER A 12 1.62 10.48 -3.93
CA SER A 12 1.75 9.24 -4.68
C SER A 12 2.10 8.09 -3.76
N ILE A 13 1.66 6.91 -4.16
CA ILE A 13 2.02 5.64 -3.53
C ILE A 13 3.00 4.96 -4.46
N LYS A 14 4.14 4.52 -3.93
CA LYS A 14 5.16 3.81 -4.70
C LYS A 14 5.31 2.40 -4.18
N TYR A 15 5.59 1.48 -5.08
CA TYR A 15 5.75 0.08 -4.71
C TYR A 15 6.91 -0.54 -5.47
N ALA A 16 7.52 -1.55 -4.89
CA ALA A 16 8.62 -2.27 -5.51
C ALA A 16 8.68 -3.70 -5.00
N VAL A 17 8.94 -4.60 -5.88
CA VAL A 17 9.46 -5.95 -5.70
C VAL A 17 9.66 -6.58 -7.07
N GLN A 18 8.68 -7.34 -7.54
CA GLN A 18 8.70 -7.93 -8.88
C GLN A 18 8.42 -6.86 -9.93
N ASN A 19 7.46 -5.99 -9.60
CA ASN A 19 7.11 -4.83 -10.41
C ASN A 19 7.41 -3.58 -9.60
N ILE A 20 7.88 -2.54 -10.27
CA ILE A 20 8.15 -1.24 -9.66
C ILE A 20 7.22 -0.23 -10.30
N GLY A 21 6.54 0.56 -9.49
CA GLY A 21 5.63 1.55 -10.04
C GLY A 21 5.11 2.50 -8.98
N SER A 22 4.17 3.33 -9.40
CA SER A 22 3.53 4.29 -8.52
C SER A 22 2.14 4.64 -9.05
N PHE A 23 1.32 5.18 -8.17
CA PHE A 23 0.01 5.72 -8.53
C PHE A 23 -0.33 6.87 -7.60
N SER A 24 -1.32 7.68 -8.00
CA SER A 24 -1.76 8.81 -7.18
C SER A 24 -2.37 8.32 -5.86
N SER A 25 -2.07 9.02 -4.77
CA SER A 25 -2.66 8.69 -3.47
C SER A 25 -4.11 9.16 -3.30
N ARG A 26 -4.71 9.73 -4.35
CA ARG A 26 -6.11 10.15 -4.35
C ARG A 26 -7.01 8.93 -4.26
N ILE A 27 -8.06 9.04 -3.45
CA ILE A 27 -9.07 7.98 -3.33
C ILE A 27 -10.46 8.58 -3.28
N SER A 28 -11.46 7.79 -3.62
CA SER A 28 -12.86 8.17 -3.52
C SER A 28 -13.72 6.96 -3.13
N THR A 29 -14.63 7.14 -2.19
CA THR A 29 -15.61 6.13 -1.81
C THR A 29 -17.01 6.47 -2.35
N GLN A 30 -17.13 7.51 -3.15
CA GLN A 30 -18.42 7.92 -3.70
C GLN A 30 -18.88 6.94 -4.78
N PHE A 31 -20.20 6.72 -4.83
CA PHE A 31 -20.78 5.85 -5.84
C PHE A 31 -20.42 6.31 -7.26
N ASN A 32 -20.06 5.35 -8.10
CA ASN A 32 -19.73 5.62 -9.50
C ASN A 32 -20.57 4.71 -10.39
N PRO A 33 -21.36 5.25 -11.34
CA PRO A 33 -22.20 4.43 -12.21
C PRO A 33 -21.40 3.60 -13.23
N ASN A 34 -20.11 3.91 -13.40
CA ASN A 34 -19.23 3.20 -14.33
C ASN A 34 -17.95 2.74 -13.61
N PRO A 35 -18.08 1.81 -12.64
CA PRO A 35 -16.95 1.43 -11.79
C PRO A 35 -15.82 0.76 -12.57
N GLU A 36 -16.10 0.09 -13.67
CA GLU A 36 -15.09 -0.60 -14.47
C GLU A 36 -14.08 0.35 -15.11
N ALA A 37 -14.39 1.65 -15.17
CA ALA A 37 -13.48 2.64 -15.72
C ALA A 37 -12.31 2.96 -14.81
N TYR A 38 -12.32 2.51 -13.55
CA TYR A 38 -11.33 2.90 -12.56
C TYR A 38 -10.78 1.69 -11.81
N ASP A 39 -9.51 1.79 -11.40
CA ASP A 39 -8.94 0.84 -10.43
C ASP A 39 -9.70 0.97 -9.11
N ARG A 40 -9.98 -0.16 -8.49
CA ARG A 40 -10.77 -0.18 -7.27
C ARG A 40 -10.45 -1.36 -6.38
N ILE A 41 -10.62 -1.14 -5.09
CA ILE A 41 -10.51 -2.17 -4.04
C ILE A 41 -11.86 -2.24 -3.33
N GLN A 42 -12.38 -3.45 -3.18
CA GLN A 42 -13.60 -3.67 -2.39
C GLN A 42 -13.26 -4.54 -1.19
N ILE A 43 -13.39 -3.96 0.00
CA ILE A 43 -13.19 -4.66 1.27
C ILE A 43 -14.57 -4.72 1.94
N GLU A 44 -15.05 -5.95 2.19
CA GLU A 44 -16.41 -6.17 2.67
C GLU A 44 -17.40 -5.53 1.69
N ASN A 45 -18.19 -4.56 2.14
CA ASN A 45 -19.20 -3.92 1.31
C ASN A 45 -18.78 -2.52 0.84
N GLU A 46 -17.55 -2.09 1.14
CA GLU A 46 -17.08 -0.76 0.78
C GLU A 46 -16.14 -0.83 -0.42
N THR A 47 -16.45 -0.05 -1.45
CA THR A 47 -15.61 0.10 -2.63
C THR A 47 -14.84 1.42 -2.54
N THR A 48 -13.52 1.37 -2.71
CA THR A 48 -12.66 2.54 -2.78
C THR A 48 -12.02 2.59 -4.16
N TYR A 49 -12.20 3.71 -4.86
CA TYR A 49 -11.59 3.96 -6.16
C TYR A 49 -10.20 4.55 -5.96
N ILE A 50 -9.24 4.06 -6.71
CA ILE A 50 -7.83 4.39 -6.56
C ILE A 50 -7.42 5.38 -7.66
N GLY A 51 -6.68 6.42 -7.27
CA GLY A 51 -6.14 7.40 -8.20
C GLY A 51 -7.10 8.49 -8.61
N VAL A 52 -8.30 8.51 -8.03
CA VAL A 52 -9.32 9.53 -8.30
C VAL A 52 -9.86 10.07 -6.99
N GLY A 53 -10.49 11.25 -7.04
CA GLY A 53 -11.02 11.87 -5.83
C GLY A 53 -10.05 12.90 -5.28
N GLU A 54 -9.94 12.97 -3.96
CA GLU A 54 -9.13 13.98 -3.30
C GLU A 54 -7.98 13.35 -2.52
N TYR A 55 -6.93 14.15 -2.29
CA TYR A 55 -5.83 13.75 -1.41
C TYR A 55 -6.29 13.86 0.03
N ASP A 56 -5.96 12.85 0.83
CA ASP A 56 -6.14 12.91 2.26
C ASP A 56 -4.93 13.63 2.86
N ARG A 57 -5.18 14.76 3.51
CA ARG A 57 -4.14 15.63 4.07
C ARG A 57 -3.93 15.45 5.56
N GLN A 58 -4.44 14.39 6.16
CA GLN A 58 -4.21 14.13 7.57
C GLN A 58 -2.72 13.97 7.86
N PHE A 59 -2.27 14.53 8.97
CA PHE A 59 -0.87 14.40 9.38
C PHE A 59 -0.51 12.98 9.77
N SER A 60 -1.40 12.26 10.43
CA SER A 60 -1.13 10.89 10.86
C SER A 60 -1.57 9.90 9.81
N LYS A 61 -0.61 9.18 9.23
CA LYS A 61 -0.90 8.13 8.25
C LYS A 61 -1.70 6.99 8.85
N VAL A 62 -1.56 6.73 10.14
CA VAL A 62 -2.28 5.64 10.80
C VAL A 62 -3.77 5.93 10.96
N GLU A 63 -4.15 7.21 10.98
CA GLU A 63 -5.55 7.63 11.04
C GLU A 63 -6.16 7.81 9.67
N LYS A 64 -5.33 7.95 8.66
CA LYS A 64 -5.75 8.03 7.27
C LYS A 64 -6.28 6.67 6.81
N ASN A 65 -7.25 6.67 5.91
CA ASN A 65 -7.71 5.42 5.30
C ASN A 65 -6.68 4.96 4.26
N TYR A 66 -5.60 4.38 4.75
CA TYR A 66 -4.47 3.94 3.93
C TYR A 66 -4.64 2.52 3.38
N LEU A 67 -5.52 1.71 3.99
CA LEU A 67 -5.58 0.28 3.70
C LEU A 67 -5.90 -0.04 2.24
N PRO A 68 -6.91 0.59 1.60
CA PRO A 68 -7.17 0.29 0.20
C PRO A 68 -5.97 0.58 -0.70
N SER A 69 -5.30 1.72 -0.52
CA SER A 69 -4.12 2.07 -1.31
C SER A 69 -2.96 1.11 -1.05
N LEU A 70 -2.76 0.71 0.20
CA LEU A 70 -1.71 -0.25 0.56
C LEU A 70 -1.96 -1.60 -0.12
N LEU A 71 -3.18 -2.13 -0.03
CA LEU A 71 -3.52 -3.41 -0.64
C LEU A 71 -3.39 -3.34 -2.16
N PHE A 72 -3.83 -2.24 -2.78
CA PHE A 72 -3.67 -2.06 -4.21
C PHE A 72 -2.19 -2.06 -4.61
N ALA A 73 -1.35 -1.35 -3.86
CA ALA A 73 0.10 -1.33 -4.11
C ALA A 73 0.71 -2.73 -4.05
N ILE A 74 0.33 -3.51 -3.05
CA ILE A 74 0.84 -4.88 -2.92
C ILE A 74 0.40 -5.73 -4.13
N THR A 75 -0.85 -5.61 -4.56
CA THR A 75 -1.34 -6.38 -5.71
C THR A 75 -0.64 -6.00 -7.01
N GLU A 76 -0.28 -4.72 -7.17
CA GLU A 76 0.48 -4.27 -8.33
C GLU A 76 1.93 -4.75 -8.29
N ALA A 77 2.51 -4.83 -7.09
CA ALA A 77 3.91 -5.22 -6.91
C ALA A 77 4.15 -6.70 -7.12
N THR A 78 3.20 -7.56 -6.75
CA THR A 78 3.38 -9.01 -6.80
C THR A 78 2.05 -9.74 -6.89
N ASN A 79 2.10 -10.96 -7.45
CA ASN A 79 0.96 -11.89 -7.44
C ASN A 79 0.98 -12.82 -6.24
N GLU A 80 2.01 -12.77 -5.41
CA GLU A 80 2.12 -13.63 -4.24
C GLU A 80 1.13 -13.24 -3.16
N SER A 81 0.65 -14.23 -2.41
CA SER A 81 -0.28 -14.01 -1.31
C SER A 81 0.43 -13.81 0.02
N ASP A 82 1.51 -14.54 0.26
CA ASP A 82 2.26 -14.45 1.52
C ASP A 82 3.42 -13.49 1.36
N ILE A 83 3.40 -12.41 2.15
CA ILE A 83 4.40 -11.35 2.01
C ILE A 83 4.95 -10.90 3.36
N ASN A 84 6.14 -10.35 3.30
CA ASN A 84 6.69 -9.46 4.34
C ASN A 84 6.63 -8.05 3.80
N LEU A 85 6.19 -7.11 4.62
CA LEU A 85 5.97 -5.73 4.21
C LEU A 85 7.06 -4.81 4.77
N CYS A 86 7.67 -4.03 3.89
CA CYS A 86 8.49 -2.87 4.28
C CYS A 86 7.70 -1.62 3.96
N LEU A 87 7.28 -0.90 4.98
CA LEU A 87 6.48 0.29 4.84
C LEU A 87 7.34 1.52 5.05
N LEU A 88 7.30 2.45 4.10
CA LEU A 88 8.08 3.68 4.17
C LEU A 88 7.14 4.84 4.52
N LEU A 89 7.53 5.61 5.53
CA LEU A 89 6.73 6.72 6.03
C LEU A 89 7.55 8.01 6.00
N PRO A 90 6.89 9.18 5.86
CA PRO A 90 7.55 10.45 6.11
C PRO A 90 8.19 10.45 7.50
N LEU A 91 9.34 11.10 7.64
CA LEU A 91 10.07 11.13 8.93
C LEU A 91 9.19 11.62 10.08
N VAL A 92 8.29 12.58 9.81
CA VAL A 92 7.38 13.12 10.82
C VAL A 92 6.36 12.09 11.32
N GLN A 93 6.20 10.96 10.60
CA GLN A 93 5.28 9.90 10.96
C GLN A 93 5.95 8.72 11.67
N MET A 94 7.25 8.76 11.87
CA MET A 94 7.99 7.61 12.43
C MET A 94 7.60 7.26 13.86
N ASN A 95 7.06 8.22 14.63
CA ASN A 95 6.54 7.93 15.95
C ASN A 95 5.29 7.04 15.94
N ASN A 96 4.66 6.88 14.76
CA ASN A 96 3.51 5.99 14.59
C ASN A 96 3.89 4.59 14.10
N SER A 97 5.19 4.31 13.93
CA SER A 97 5.65 3.05 13.32
C SER A 97 5.14 1.82 14.06
N SER A 98 5.13 1.82 15.40
CA SER A 98 4.65 0.70 16.17
C SER A 98 3.15 0.44 15.95
N LYS A 99 2.37 1.49 15.73
CA LYS A 99 0.94 1.36 15.45
C LYS A 99 0.70 0.65 14.11
N PHE A 100 1.47 1.00 13.07
CA PHE A 100 1.39 0.30 11.79
C PHE A 100 1.79 -1.16 11.92
N ILE A 101 2.90 -1.42 12.60
CA ILE A 101 3.37 -2.79 12.82
C ILE A 101 2.30 -3.61 13.51
N ASN A 102 1.73 -3.11 14.59
CA ASN A 102 0.73 -3.84 15.38
C ASN A 102 -0.56 -4.09 14.60
N LYS A 103 -0.95 -3.16 13.71
CA LYS A 103 -2.16 -3.31 12.91
C LYS A 103 -1.99 -4.29 11.75
N LEU A 104 -0.80 -4.40 11.21
CA LEU A 104 -0.57 -5.10 9.94
C LEU A 104 0.12 -6.46 10.08
N LYS A 105 0.98 -6.64 11.08
CA LYS A 105 1.70 -7.91 11.19
C LYS A 105 0.75 -9.06 11.51
N ASN A 106 1.02 -10.22 10.93
CA ASN A 106 0.23 -11.44 11.12
C ASN A 106 -1.24 -11.24 10.81
N THR A 107 -1.54 -10.46 9.76
CA THR A 107 -2.91 -10.21 9.32
C THR A 107 -3.15 -10.83 7.95
N SER A 108 -4.43 -11.15 7.69
CA SER A 108 -4.87 -11.64 6.39
C SER A 108 -6.01 -10.77 5.89
N PHE A 109 -5.97 -10.42 4.61
CA PHE A 109 -7.01 -9.62 3.99
C PHE A 109 -7.57 -10.36 2.78
N ASN A 110 -8.90 -10.47 2.72
CA ASN A 110 -9.64 -10.98 1.58
C ASN A 110 -10.43 -9.83 0.99
N PHE A 111 -10.24 -9.58 -0.30
CA PHE A 111 -10.86 -8.42 -0.94
C PHE A 111 -10.97 -8.66 -2.44
N LEU A 112 -11.66 -7.74 -3.12
CA LEU A 112 -11.71 -7.74 -4.57
C LEU A 112 -10.84 -6.59 -5.09
N VAL A 113 -9.98 -6.90 -6.06
CA VAL A 113 -9.23 -5.88 -6.78
C VAL A 113 -9.73 -5.90 -8.23
N ASN A 114 -10.30 -4.78 -8.67
CA ASN A 114 -10.93 -4.66 -10.00
C ASN A 114 -11.91 -5.81 -10.26
N GLY A 115 -12.67 -6.21 -9.24
CA GLY A 115 -13.66 -7.27 -9.33
C GLY A 115 -13.11 -8.68 -9.20
N VAL A 116 -11.79 -8.86 -9.02
CA VAL A 116 -11.15 -10.16 -8.93
C VAL A 116 -10.78 -10.47 -7.47
N PRO A 117 -11.18 -11.63 -6.94
CA PRO A 117 -10.83 -11.98 -5.56
C PRO A 117 -9.33 -12.11 -5.36
N ARG A 118 -8.85 -11.57 -4.24
CA ARG A 118 -7.44 -11.63 -3.87
C ARG A 118 -7.32 -11.81 -2.35
N THR A 119 -6.29 -12.53 -1.94
CA THR A 119 -5.92 -12.70 -0.53
C THR A 119 -4.48 -12.26 -0.35
N ILE A 120 -4.24 -11.46 0.68
CA ILE A 120 -2.89 -11.04 1.08
C ILE A 120 -2.70 -11.39 2.55
N ASN A 121 -1.65 -12.15 2.84
CA ASN A 121 -1.24 -12.50 4.21
C ASN A 121 0.04 -11.75 4.51
N ILE A 122 -0.02 -10.81 5.45
CA ILE A 122 1.15 -10.02 5.86
C ILE A 122 1.73 -10.67 7.11
N ASN A 123 2.95 -11.22 7.00
CA ASN A 123 3.57 -11.94 8.10
C ASN A 123 4.44 -11.03 8.96
N LYS A 124 5.36 -10.30 8.35
CA LYS A 124 6.25 -9.38 9.05
C LYS A 124 6.08 -7.98 8.49
N VAL A 125 6.26 -6.99 9.35
CA VAL A 125 6.20 -5.58 8.97
C VAL A 125 7.41 -4.87 9.52
N VAL A 126 8.11 -4.16 8.63
CA VAL A 126 9.22 -3.26 8.98
C VAL A 126 8.80 -1.87 8.52
N VAL A 127 9.05 -0.85 9.34
CA VAL A 127 8.74 0.54 9.00
C VAL A 127 10.04 1.34 8.98
N LEU A 128 10.27 2.05 7.87
CA LEU A 128 11.44 2.90 7.68
C LEU A 128 11.00 4.31 7.34
N GLY A 129 11.85 5.30 7.66
CA GLY A 129 11.62 6.68 7.29
C GLY A 129 12.01 6.94 5.83
N GLU A 130 11.43 7.98 5.22
CA GLU A 130 11.71 8.35 3.83
C GLU A 130 13.20 8.56 3.55
N GLY A 131 13.96 9.03 4.54
CA GLY A 131 15.39 9.25 4.36
C GLY A 131 16.19 8.00 4.00
N PHE A 132 15.64 6.81 4.22
CA PHE A 132 16.30 5.54 3.91
C PHE A 132 15.86 4.93 2.59
N ILE A 133 14.86 5.51 1.91
CA ILE A 133 14.23 4.91 0.74
C ILE A 133 15.22 4.68 -0.40
N SER A 134 15.92 5.73 -0.81
CA SER A 134 16.80 5.65 -1.99
C SER A 134 17.90 4.63 -1.80
N GLN A 135 18.49 4.61 -0.61
CA GLN A 135 19.56 3.66 -0.30
C GLN A 135 19.03 2.24 -0.25
N TYR A 136 17.91 2.02 0.42
CA TYR A 136 17.30 0.69 0.52
C TYR A 136 16.95 0.13 -0.85
N MET A 137 16.31 0.92 -1.69
CA MET A 137 15.91 0.48 -3.04
C MET A 137 17.12 0.27 -3.95
N LEU A 138 18.16 1.08 -3.82
CA LEU A 138 19.40 0.89 -4.57
C LEU A 138 20.08 -0.43 -4.19
N GLU A 139 20.14 -0.75 -2.92
CA GLU A 139 20.70 -2.02 -2.46
C GLU A 139 19.92 -3.21 -2.98
N ASN A 140 18.60 -3.13 -2.96
CA ASN A 140 17.76 -4.20 -3.52
C ASN A 140 17.95 -4.36 -5.02
N ASN A 141 18.09 -3.27 -5.75
CA ASN A 141 18.34 -3.32 -7.19
C ASN A 141 19.70 -3.95 -7.51
N LYS A 142 20.72 -3.66 -6.70
CA LYS A 142 22.03 -4.28 -6.87
C LYS A 142 21.97 -5.78 -6.64
N ASP A 143 21.25 -6.20 -5.61
CA ASP A 143 21.11 -7.60 -5.26
C ASP A 143 20.23 -8.35 -6.24
N GLY A 144 19.29 -7.67 -6.86
CA GLY A 144 18.31 -8.25 -7.77
C GLY A 144 18.75 -8.34 -9.22
N LYS A 145 19.98 -8.10 -9.52
CA LYS A 145 20.53 -8.04 -10.88
C LYS A 145 19.92 -9.00 -11.88
#